data_30db5b2b3ef873915231d1c3af42d3bd
#
_entry.id   30db5b2b3ef873915231d1c3af42d3bd
#
_cell.length_a   1.000
_cell.length_b   1.000
_cell.length_c   1.000
_cell.angle_alpha   90.00
_cell.angle_beta   90.00
_cell.angle_gamma   90.00
#
_symmetry.space_group_name_H-M   'P 1'
#
loop_
_entity.id
_entity.type
_entity.pdbx_description
1 polymer ?
#
loop_
_entity_poly.entity_id
_entity_poly.type
_entity_poly.pdbx_seq_one_letter_code
_entity_poly.pdbx_strand_id
1 'polypeptide(L)'
;YQFTYTFAVRDYELDIQGIVNNAEYLHYLELTRHAFCDYVGVSFGEMTERGLAPVVRHADMEFISSLTSGDEVLSCLNISRKGPRFFFHQDLYRLHDKQQVLKAVITVVVLEDGKLSRGDQMAEFFSAYLS
;
A
#
# COMPACT_ATOMS: atom_id res chain seq x y z
N TYR A 1 -11.52 8.00 -2.53
CA TYR A 1 -10.58 7.10 -1.84
C TYR A 1 -10.83 7.08 -0.34
N GLN A 2 -10.64 5.93 0.28
CA GLN A 2 -10.81 5.80 1.73
C GLN A 2 -9.67 6.44 2.51
N PHE A 3 -8.48 6.51 1.90
CA PHE A 3 -7.30 7.07 2.54
C PHE A 3 -6.37 7.67 1.51
N THR A 4 -5.76 8.81 1.84
CA THR A 4 -4.74 9.44 1.01
C THR A 4 -3.54 9.83 1.87
N TYR A 5 -2.37 9.82 1.24
CA TYR A 5 -1.11 10.12 1.89
C TYR A 5 -0.21 10.83 0.89
N THR A 6 0.54 11.85 1.33
CA THR A 6 1.43 12.58 0.45
C THR A 6 2.87 12.41 0.89
N PHE A 7 3.78 12.32 -0.09
CA PHE A 7 5.21 12.26 0.16
C PHE A 7 5.96 12.84 -1.02
N ALA A 8 7.25 13.13 -0.84
CA ALA A 8 8.12 13.65 -1.89
C ALA A 8 9.12 12.58 -2.34
N VAL A 9 9.40 12.56 -3.64
CA VAL A 9 10.44 11.72 -4.22
C VAL A 9 11.81 12.18 -3.72
N ARG A 10 12.66 11.25 -3.29
CA ARG A 10 14.00 11.51 -2.81
C ARG A 10 15.03 11.16 -3.88
N ASP A 11 16.15 11.89 -3.90
CA ASP A 11 17.18 11.74 -4.94
C ASP A 11 17.73 10.32 -5.05
N TYR A 12 17.89 9.62 -3.91
CA TYR A 12 18.43 8.26 -3.91
C TYR A 12 17.46 7.21 -4.46
N GLU A 13 16.22 7.60 -4.76
CA GLU A 13 15.21 6.71 -5.34
C GLU A 13 15.26 6.70 -6.86
N LEU A 14 16.08 7.54 -7.46
CA LEU A 14 16.19 7.66 -8.91
C LEU A 14 17.16 6.64 -9.48
N ASP A 15 16.86 6.21 -10.71
CA ASP A 15 17.78 5.37 -11.49
C ASP A 15 18.75 6.22 -12.30
N ILE A 16 19.56 5.58 -13.15
CA ILE A 16 20.55 6.25 -14.01
C ILE A 16 19.92 7.23 -15.00
N GLN A 17 18.63 7.06 -15.30
CA GLN A 17 17.91 7.95 -16.22
C GLN A 17 17.31 9.16 -15.51
N GLY A 18 17.45 9.26 -14.19
CA GLY A 18 16.91 10.38 -13.41
C GLY A 18 15.43 10.28 -13.10
N ILE A 19 14.84 9.10 -13.26
CA ILE A 19 13.45 8.83 -12.87
C ILE A 19 13.42 7.78 -11.77
N VAL A 20 12.32 7.74 -11.03
CA VAL A 20 12.18 6.78 -9.93
C VAL A 20 12.31 5.36 -10.46
N ASN A 21 13.16 4.57 -9.79
CA ASN A 21 13.39 3.16 -10.10
C ASN A 21 12.09 2.37 -9.89
N ASN A 22 11.79 1.45 -10.81
CA ASN A 22 10.57 0.64 -10.74
C ASN A 22 10.41 -0.09 -9.41
N ALA A 23 11.50 -0.50 -8.79
CA ALA A 23 11.47 -1.20 -7.49
C ALA A 23 10.98 -0.29 -6.35
N GLU A 24 11.18 1.01 -6.45
CA GLU A 24 10.78 1.96 -5.40
C GLU A 24 9.26 2.09 -5.29
N TYR A 25 8.52 1.81 -6.35
CA TYR A 25 7.06 1.91 -6.31
C TYR A 25 6.44 0.93 -5.30
N LEU A 26 7.02 -0.26 -5.15
CA LEU A 26 6.58 -1.20 -4.12
C LEU A 26 6.79 -0.63 -2.72
N HIS A 27 7.89 0.08 -2.50
CA HIS A 27 8.15 0.76 -1.22
C HIS A 27 7.13 1.88 -0.97
N TYR A 28 6.79 2.65 -1.98
CA TYR A 28 5.77 3.71 -1.86
C TYR A 28 4.41 3.15 -1.48
N LEU A 29 4.02 2.04 -2.11
CA LEU A 29 2.75 1.40 -1.81
C LEU A 29 2.75 0.83 -0.39
N GLU A 30 3.84 0.21 0.04
CA GLU A 30 3.98 -0.28 1.41
C GLU A 30 3.91 0.85 2.44
N LEU A 31 4.62 1.94 2.18
CA LEU A 31 4.59 3.14 3.04
C LEU A 31 3.16 3.62 3.25
N THR A 32 2.38 3.67 2.17
CA THR A 32 0.98 4.10 2.24
C THR A 32 0.11 3.14 3.03
N ARG A 33 0.31 1.82 2.86
CA ARG A 33 -0.42 0.83 3.66
C ARG A 33 -0.08 0.95 5.15
N HIS A 34 1.19 1.21 5.49
CA HIS A 34 1.61 1.43 6.87
C HIS A 34 0.96 2.69 7.45
N ALA A 35 0.95 3.77 6.69
CA ALA A 35 0.31 5.01 7.11
C ALA A 35 -1.19 4.81 7.31
N PHE A 36 -1.83 4.01 6.48
CA PHE A 36 -3.24 3.66 6.62
C PHE A 36 -3.49 2.87 7.91
N CYS A 37 -2.65 1.89 8.22
CA CYS A 37 -2.75 1.13 9.47
C CYS A 37 -2.64 2.05 10.69
N ASP A 38 -1.69 2.98 10.67
CA ASP A 38 -1.54 3.97 11.75
C ASP A 38 -2.78 4.84 11.86
N TYR A 39 -3.33 5.28 10.74
CA TYR A 39 -4.54 6.10 10.70
C TYR A 39 -5.75 5.36 11.30
N VAL A 40 -5.87 4.07 11.01
CA VAL A 40 -6.96 3.22 11.55
C VAL A 40 -6.75 2.89 13.03
N GLY A 41 -5.52 3.02 13.51
CA GLY A 41 -5.17 2.73 14.91
C GLY A 41 -4.68 1.30 15.13
N VAL A 42 -4.21 0.64 14.09
CA VAL A 42 -3.66 -0.72 14.17
C VAL A 42 -2.15 -0.65 14.05
N SER A 43 -1.44 -1.28 14.99
CA SER A 43 0.01 -1.35 14.94
C SER A 43 0.45 -2.75 14.51
N PHE A 44 1.60 -2.82 13.81
CA PHE A 44 2.21 -4.10 13.48
C PHE A 44 2.66 -4.85 14.73
N GLY A 45 3.05 -4.11 15.79
CA GLY A 45 3.36 -4.70 17.10
C GLY A 45 2.17 -5.46 17.68
N GLU A 46 0.99 -4.86 17.61
CA GLU A 46 -0.25 -5.51 18.09
C GLU A 46 -0.58 -6.75 17.26
N MET A 47 -0.43 -6.67 15.93
CA MET A 47 -0.63 -7.83 15.06
C MET A 47 0.35 -8.96 15.41
N THR A 48 1.62 -8.62 15.62
CA THR A 48 2.65 -9.60 15.99
C THR A 48 2.30 -10.28 17.31
N GLU A 49 1.85 -9.53 18.31
CA GLU A 49 1.42 -10.10 19.60
C GLU A 49 0.29 -11.08 19.45
N ARG A 50 -0.59 -10.89 18.47
CA ARG A 50 -1.70 -11.80 18.19
C ARG A 50 -1.30 -12.94 17.26
N GLY A 51 -0.02 -13.02 16.85
CA GLY A 51 0.45 -14.01 15.90
C GLY A 51 0.00 -13.80 14.47
N LEU A 52 -0.40 -12.56 14.14
CA LEU A 52 -0.87 -12.18 12.80
C LEU A 52 0.27 -11.60 11.98
N ALA A 53 0.51 -12.16 10.79
CA ALA A 53 1.52 -11.67 9.85
C ALA A 53 0.88 -11.44 8.48
N PRO A 54 0.53 -10.18 8.15
CA PRO A 54 0.07 -9.85 6.81
C PRO A 54 1.24 -9.96 5.83
N VAL A 55 1.03 -10.68 4.74
CA VAL A 55 2.06 -10.86 3.70
C VAL A 55 1.47 -10.57 2.33
N VAL A 56 2.26 -9.93 1.48
CA VAL A 56 1.88 -9.68 0.09
C VAL A 56 1.96 -11.00 -0.66
N ARG A 57 0.85 -11.38 -1.30
CA ARG A 57 0.79 -12.58 -2.12
C ARG A 57 0.85 -12.28 -3.61
N HIS A 58 0.29 -11.15 -4.02
CA HIS A 58 0.24 -10.78 -5.43
C HIS A 58 0.30 -9.27 -5.56
N ALA A 59 1.00 -8.79 -6.58
CA ALA A 59 1.08 -7.38 -6.91
C ALA A 59 0.80 -7.21 -8.39
N ASP A 60 -0.26 -6.47 -8.72
CA ASP A 60 -0.60 -6.10 -10.09
C ASP A 60 -0.34 -4.61 -10.21
N MET A 61 0.60 -4.23 -11.07
CA MET A 61 1.07 -2.84 -11.16
C MET A 61 1.14 -2.41 -12.62
N GLU A 62 0.53 -1.25 -12.89
CA GLU A 62 0.62 -0.61 -14.20
C GLU A 62 1.37 0.71 -14.04
N PHE A 63 2.52 0.83 -14.71
CA PHE A 63 3.35 2.02 -14.70
C PHE A 63 2.88 2.95 -15.81
N ILE A 64 2.28 4.07 -15.43
CA ILE A 64 1.59 4.96 -16.39
C ILE A 64 2.45 6.14 -16.78
N SER A 65 3.12 6.78 -15.83
CA SER A 65 4.04 7.89 -16.07
C SER A 65 5.16 7.89 -15.03
N SER A 66 6.18 8.70 -15.25
CA SER A 66 7.39 8.71 -14.43
C SER A 66 7.34 9.79 -13.36
N LEU A 67 8.13 9.57 -12.29
CA LEU A 67 8.41 10.54 -11.25
C LEU A 67 9.87 10.92 -11.30
N THR A 68 10.16 12.17 -10.96
CA THR A 68 11.52 12.71 -10.90
C THR A 68 11.81 13.28 -9.51
N SER A 69 13.05 13.71 -9.30
CA SER A 69 13.49 14.26 -8.03
C SER A 69 12.60 15.43 -7.59
N GLY A 70 12.19 15.40 -6.34
CA GLY A 70 11.41 16.47 -5.75
C GLY A 70 9.93 16.47 -6.10
N ASP A 71 9.47 15.57 -6.98
CA ASP A 71 8.03 15.45 -7.24
C ASP A 71 7.29 15.11 -5.97
N GLU A 72 6.16 15.80 -5.74
CA GLU A 72 5.24 15.42 -4.66
C GLU A 72 4.22 14.44 -5.20
N VAL A 73 3.94 13.40 -4.42
CA VAL A 73 3.06 12.31 -4.80
C VAL A 73 1.85 12.26 -3.89
N LEU A 74 0.67 12.18 -4.51
CA LEU A 74 -0.57 11.85 -3.80
C LEU A 74 -0.80 10.35 -3.95
N SER A 75 -0.72 9.64 -2.84
CA SER A 75 -0.93 8.20 -2.79
C SER A 75 -2.32 7.91 -2.23
N CYS A 76 -3.12 7.19 -3.00
CA CYS A 76 -4.52 6.95 -2.69
C CYS A 76 -4.77 5.46 -2.47
N LEU A 77 -5.63 5.12 -1.52
CA LEU A 77 -5.84 3.74 -1.13
C LEU A 77 -7.31 3.46 -0.85
N ASN A 78 -7.79 2.33 -1.37
CA ASN A 78 -9.04 1.71 -0.96
C ASN A 78 -8.75 0.27 -0.57
N ILE A 79 -9.44 -0.24 0.43
CA ILE A 79 -9.32 -1.64 0.85
C ILE A 79 -10.64 -2.37 0.60
N SER A 80 -10.54 -3.63 0.15
CA SER A 80 -11.66 -4.53 0.04
C SER A 80 -11.23 -5.94 0.44
N ARG A 81 -12.18 -6.84 0.59
CA ARG A 81 -11.90 -8.21 1.02
C ARG A 81 -12.75 -9.20 0.24
N LYS A 82 -12.14 -10.34 -0.09
CA LYS A 82 -12.86 -11.50 -0.63
C LYS A 82 -12.27 -12.77 -0.03
N GLY A 83 -13.01 -13.40 0.87
CA GLY A 83 -12.52 -14.56 1.60
C GLY A 83 -11.28 -14.20 2.43
N PRO A 84 -10.19 -14.99 2.34
CA PRO A 84 -8.97 -14.70 3.10
C PRO A 84 -8.11 -13.60 2.49
N ARG A 85 -8.50 -13.02 1.35
CA ARG A 85 -7.70 -12.05 0.61
C ARG A 85 -8.17 -10.64 0.87
N PHE A 86 -7.21 -9.77 1.16
CA PHE A 86 -7.42 -8.33 1.28
C PHE A 86 -6.79 -7.68 0.06
N PHE A 87 -7.55 -6.80 -0.60
CA PHE A 87 -7.09 -6.09 -1.79
C PHE A 87 -6.90 -4.63 -1.45
N PHE A 88 -5.70 -4.13 -1.63
CA PHE A 88 -5.41 -2.71 -1.53
C PHE A 88 -5.34 -2.14 -2.93
N HIS A 89 -6.36 -1.36 -3.30
CA HIS A 89 -6.40 -0.64 -4.57
C HIS A 89 -5.66 0.67 -4.35
N GLN A 90 -4.50 0.80 -4.97
CA GLN A 90 -3.61 1.91 -4.70
C GLN A 90 -3.24 2.63 -5.99
N ASP A 91 -3.47 3.94 -6.00
CA ASP A 91 -3.15 4.81 -7.13
C ASP A 91 -2.18 5.88 -6.68
N LEU A 92 -1.19 6.19 -7.53
CA LEU A 92 -0.26 7.28 -7.30
C LEU A 92 -0.46 8.35 -8.36
N TYR A 93 -0.49 9.61 -7.91
CA TYR A 93 -0.63 10.78 -8.78
C TYR A 93 0.50 11.78 -8.50
N ARG A 94 1.01 12.42 -9.56
CA ARG A 94 1.86 13.60 -9.38
C ARG A 94 0.99 14.74 -8.90
N LEU A 95 1.36 15.37 -7.80
CA LEU A 95 0.48 16.34 -7.16
C LEU A 95 0.31 17.61 -7.98
N HIS A 96 1.39 18.10 -8.63
CA HIS A 96 1.37 19.38 -9.31
C HIS A 96 0.52 19.39 -10.60
N ASP A 97 0.46 18.29 -11.34
CA ASP A 97 -0.33 18.20 -12.58
C ASP A 97 -1.45 17.16 -12.52
N LYS A 98 -1.54 16.45 -11.39
CA LYS A 98 -2.54 15.39 -11.14
C LYS A 98 -2.51 14.24 -12.15
N GLN A 99 -1.38 14.08 -12.84
CA GLN A 99 -1.17 12.99 -13.76
C GLN A 99 -1.03 11.67 -12.98
N GLN A 100 -1.77 10.66 -13.37
CA GLN A 100 -1.62 9.34 -12.74
C GLN A 100 -0.27 8.75 -13.11
N VAL A 101 0.42 8.21 -12.12
CA VAL A 101 1.76 7.64 -12.24
C VAL A 101 1.71 6.13 -12.21
N LEU A 102 0.90 5.60 -11.31
CA LEU A 102 0.82 4.15 -11.07
C LEU A 102 -0.61 3.78 -10.70
N LYS A 103 -1.02 2.61 -11.17
CA LYS A 103 -2.26 1.97 -10.75
C LYS A 103 -1.89 0.57 -10.27
N ALA A 104 -2.27 0.23 -9.05
CA ALA A 104 -1.88 -1.05 -8.47
C ALA A 104 -3.01 -1.69 -7.67
N VAL A 105 -2.98 -3.02 -7.63
CA VAL A 105 -3.78 -3.82 -6.71
C VAL A 105 -2.81 -4.75 -6.00
N ILE A 106 -2.70 -4.59 -4.69
CA ILE A 106 -1.83 -5.41 -3.84
C ILE A 106 -2.71 -6.37 -3.05
N THR A 107 -2.52 -7.65 -3.27
CA THR A 107 -3.26 -8.70 -2.56
C THR A 107 -2.46 -9.16 -1.36
N VAL A 108 -3.09 -9.07 -0.19
CA VAL A 108 -2.48 -9.45 1.09
C VAL A 108 -3.29 -10.60 1.67
N VAL A 109 -2.58 -11.59 2.20
CA VAL A 109 -3.15 -12.65 3.01
C VAL A 109 -2.53 -12.58 4.41
N VAL A 110 -3.17 -13.19 5.38
CA VAL A 110 -2.71 -13.14 6.77
C VAL A 110 -2.30 -14.53 7.20
N LEU A 111 -1.07 -14.66 7.67
CA LEU A 111 -0.61 -15.88 8.36
C LEU A 111 -0.92 -15.72 9.85
N GLU A 112 -1.49 -16.75 10.44
CA GLU A 112 -1.76 -16.81 11.87
C GLU A 112 -0.97 -17.97 12.42
N ASP A 113 0.01 -17.66 13.28
CA ASP A 113 0.96 -18.64 13.81
C ASP A 113 1.62 -19.46 12.70
N GLY A 114 1.99 -18.77 11.61
CA GLY A 114 2.69 -19.36 10.46
C GLY A 114 1.81 -20.09 9.46
N LYS A 115 0.50 -20.13 9.66
CA LYS A 115 -0.44 -20.79 8.76
C LYS A 115 -1.38 -19.78 8.12
N LEU A 116 -1.79 -20.07 6.88
CA LEU A 116 -2.77 -19.24 6.19
C LEU A 116 -4.07 -19.21 6.99
N SER A 117 -4.51 -17.99 7.35
CA SER A 117 -5.75 -17.80 8.10
C SER A 117 -6.88 -17.39 7.18
N ARG A 118 -8.10 -17.40 7.72
CA ARG A 118 -9.28 -16.88 7.02
C ARG A 118 -9.30 -15.36 6.97
N GLY A 119 -8.43 -14.70 7.74
CA GLY A 119 -8.33 -13.24 7.78
C GLY A 119 -9.35 -12.54 8.65
N ASP A 120 -10.13 -13.28 9.43
CA ASP A 120 -11.23 -12.70 10.21
C ASP A 120 -10.74 -11.71 11.27
N GLN A 121 -9.63 -12.00 11.96
CA GLN A 121 -9.08 -11.07 12.95
C GLN A 121 -8.59 -9.77 12.31
N MET A 122 -7.91 -9.87 11.18
CA MET A 122 -7.48 -8.68 10.44
C MET A 122 -8.67 -7.87 9.96
N ALA A 123 -9.73 -8.53 9.49
CA ALA A 123 -10.94 -7.87 9.04
C ALA A 123 -11.60 -7.02 10.14
N GLU A 124 -11.50 -7.44 11.39
CA GLU A 124 -12.03 -6.66 12.51
C GLU A 124 -11.35 -5.30 12.63
N PHE A 125 -10.02 -5.24 12.43
CA PHE A 125 -9.29 -3.97 12.49
C PHE A 125 -9.77 -2.97 11.43
N PHE A 126 -10.20 -3.46 10.27
CA PHE A 126 -10.59 -2.62 9.14
C PHE A 126 -12.10 -2.62 8.89
N SER A 127 -12.90 -3.05 9.87
CA SER A 127 -14.33 -3.25 9.70
C SER A 127 -15.07 -2.02 9.17
N ALA A 128 -14.66 -0.82 9.55
CA ALA A 128 -15.27 0.43 9.08
C ALA A 128 -15.04 0.67 7.58
N TYR A 129 -14.08 -0.01 6.96
CA TYR A 129 -13.68 0.20 5.57
C TYR A 129 -14.04 -0.96 4.65
N LEU A 130 -14.56 -2.06 5.21
CA LEU A 130 -14.82 -3.30 4.46
C LEU A 130 -16.30 -3.56 4.19
N SER A 131 -17.14 -2.63 4.47
CA SER A 131 -18.59 -2.78 4.27
C SER A 131 -18.98 -2.77 2.80
#